data_e6f485c420724ba37e225b3a112dd079
#
_entry.id   e6f485c420724ba37e225b3a112dd079
#
_cell.length_a   1.000
_cell.length_b   1.000
_cell.length_c   1.000
_cell.angle_alpha   90.00
_cell.angle_beta   90.00
_cell.angle_gamma   90.00
#
_symmetry.space_group_name_H-M   'P 1'
#
loop_
_entity.id
_entity.type
_entity.pdbx_description
1 polymer ?
#
loop_
_entity_poly.entity_id
_entity_poly.type
_entity_poly.pdbx_seq_one_letter_code
_entity_poly.pdbx_strand_id
1 'polypeptide(L)'
;EICEYFAQSGSFRTFKAAQSQLKELEKIGYIPVIENVSSENGYNYIVIVGPFENRSQTNNARENLRRLNMDSLEKRSCKKI
;
A
#
# COMPACT_ATOMS: atom_id res chain seq x y z
N GLU A 1 -11.94 -17.66 -8.80
CA GLU A 1 -11.18 -16.40 -8.74
C GLU A 1 -10.84 -16.07 -7.31
N ILE A 2 -9.57 -15.77 -7.05
CA ILE A 2 -9.11 -15.38 -5.74
C ILE A 2 -8.66 -13.92 -5.80
N CYS A 3 -9.19 -13.09 -4.89
CA CYS A 3 -8.84 -11.69 -4.81
C CYS A 3 -8.08 -11.39 -3.52
N GLU A 4 -7.04 -10.62 -3.65
CA GLU A 4 -6.28 -10.09 -2.53
C GLU A 4 -6.49 -8.57 -2.46
N TYR A 5 -6.60 -8.05 -1.25
CA TYR A 5 -6.86 -6.63 -1.00
C TYR A 5 -5.64 -5.98 -0.36
N PHE A 6 -5.36 -4.77 -0.80
CA PHE A 6 -4.24 -3.98 -0.29
C PHE A 6 -4.69 -2.56 0.00
N ALA A 7 -3.96 -1.89 0.87
CA ALA A 7 -4.11 -0.46 1.08
C ALA A 7 -2.84 0.24 0.59
N GLN A 8 -3.00 1.22 -0.28
CA GLN A 8 -1.88 2.00 -0.78
C GLN A 8 -1.66 3.20 0.13
N SER A 9 -0.48 3.27 0.73
CA SER A 9 -0.16 4.30 1.73
C SER A 9 0.52 5.52 1.14
N GLY A 10 1.09 5.42 -0.05
CA GLY A 10 1.71 6.55 -0.69
C GLY A 10 2.30 6.21 -2.04
N SER A 11 2.59 7.25 -2.81
CA SER A 11 3.32 7.14 -4.07
C SER A 11 4.45 8.14 -4.07
N PHE A 12 5.60 7.75 -4.60
CA PHE A 12 6.84 8.51 -4.50
C PHE A 12 7.58 8.53 -5.82
N ARG A 13 8.36 9.57 -6.03
CA ARG A 13 9.20 9.71 -7.23
C ARG A 13 10.52 8.96 -7.12
N THR A 14 10.98 8.70 -5.89
CA THR A 14 12.25 8.01 -5.66
C THR A 14 12.03 6.78 -4.79
N PHE A 15 12.86 5.77 -5.01
CA PHE A 15 12.85 4.57 -4.19
C PHE A 15 13.18 4.88 -2.74
N LYS A 16 14.09 5.81 -2.50
CA LYS A 16 14.52 6.20 -1.15
C LYS A 16 13.36 6.75 -0.33
N ALA A 17 12.53 7.61 -0.93
CA ALA A 17 11.36 8.17 -0.25
C ALA A 17 10.34 7.08 0.08
N ALA A 18 10.10 6.16 -0.85
CA ALA A 18 9.21 5.02 -0.62
C ALA A 18 9.74 4.13 0.49
N GLN A 19 11.03 3.89 0.52
CA GLN A 19 11.68 3.07 1.54
C GLN A 19 11.55 3.68 2.94
N SER A 20 11.62 5.00 3.06
CA SER A 20 11.40 5.70 4.33
C SER A 20 10.01 5.40 4.89
N GLN A 21 8.98 5.50 4.05
CA GLN A 21 7.62 5.19 4.48
C GLN A 21 7.46 3.70 4.82
N LEU A 22 8.08 2.83 4.04
CA LEU A 22 8.05 1.39 4.29
C LEU A 22 8.56 1.08 5.70
N LYS A 23 9.67 1.69 6.10
CA LYS A 23 10.25 1.48 7.43
C LYS A 23 9.32 1.96 8.54
N GLU A 24 8.63 3.07 8.34
CA GLU A 24 7.65 3.57 9.31
C GLU A 24 6.50 2.58 9.50
N LEU A 25 6.01 2.01 8.41
CA LEU A 25 4.93 1.04 8.46
C LEU A 25 5.35 -0.28 9.10
N GLU A 26 6.58 -0.71 8.87
CA GLU A 26 7.12 -1.90 9.52
C GLU A 26 7.17 -1.74 11.04
N LYS A 27 7.50 -0.55 11.52
CA LYS A 27 7.58 -0.28 12.97
C LYS A 27 6.24 -0.46 13.68
N ILE A 28 5.15 -0.23 12.98
CA ILE A 28 3.81 -0.37 13.56
C ILE A 28 3.15 -1.71 13.26
N GLY A 29 3.91 -2.64 12.68
CA GLY A 29 3.48 -4.03 12.54
C GLY A 29 2.87 -4.42 11.20
N TYR A 30 2.91 -3.54 10.21
CA TYR A 30 2.46 -3.89 8.85
C TYR A 30 3.56 -4.62 8.08
N ILE A 31 3.15 -5.25 6.99
CA ILE A 31 4.07 -5.88 6.04
C ILE A 31 3.96 -5.08 4.72
N PRO A 32 4.71 -3.97 4.61
CA PRO A 32 4.62 -3.12 3.41
C PRO A 32 5.50 -3.64 2.29
N VAL A 33 5.11 -3.32 1.07
CA VAL A 33 5.86 -3.67 -0.14
C VAL A 33 5.95 -2.42 -1.01
N ILE A 34 7.08 -2.22 -1.66
CA ILE A 34 7.26 -1.19 -2.67
C ILE A 34 7.03 -1.82 -4.04
N GLU A 35 6.09 -1.25 -4.78
CA GLU A 35 5.80 -1.71 -6.14
C GLU A 35 6.23 -0.63 -7.13
N ASN A 36 6.98 -1.05 -8.15
CA ASN A 36 7.41 -0.14 -9.20
C ASN A 36 6.35 -0.14 -10.30
N VAL A 37 5.81 1.03 -10.58
CA VAL A 37 4.75 1.20 -11.59
C VAL A 37 5.16 2.24 -12.60
N SER A 38 4.59 2.17 -13.80
CA SER A 38 4.81 3.17 -14.82
C SER A 38 3.78 4.29 -14.63
N SER A 39 4.24 5.54 -14.53
CA SER A 39 3.37 6.67 -14.27
C SER A 39 3.82 7.88 -15.09
N GLU A 40 2.86 8.60 -15.67
CA GLU A 40 3.13 9.79 -16.47
C GLU A 40 3.67 10.96 -15.64
N ASN A 41 3.31 11.01 -14.36
CA ASN A 41 3.73 12.11 -13.47
C ASN A 41 4.99 11.82 -12.68
N GLY A 42 5.66 10.68 -12.94
CA GLY A 42 6.91 10.33 -12.29
C GLY A 42 6.80 9.68 -10.92
N TYR A 43 5.60 9.48 -10.39
CA TYR A 43 5.38 8.78 -9.12
C TYR A 43 5.39 7.28 -9.37
N ASN A 44 6.59 6.74 -9.60
CA ASN A 44 6.77 5.36 -10.06
C ASN A 44 6.91 4.33 -8.93
N TYR A 45 7.00 4.77 -7.70
CA TYR A 45 7.15 3.87 -6.54
C TYR A 45 5.96 4.03 -5.62
N ILE A 46 5.17 2.97 -5.48
CA ILE A 46 4.04 2.98 -4.55
C ILE A 46 4.31 2.04 -3.39
N VAL A 47 3.84 2.43 -2.22
CA VAL A 47 3.93 1.60 -1.01
C VAL A 47 2.54 1.06 -0.71
N ILE A 48 2.45 -0.26 -0.61
CA ILE A 48 1.19 -0.95 -0.30
C ILE A 48 1.38 -1.85 0.91
N VAL A 49 0.32 -2.03 1.66
CA VAL A 49 0.27 -2.96 2.80
C VAL A 49 -0.78 -4.02 2.55
N GLY A 50 -0.50 -5.23 2.96
CA GLY A 50 -1.34 -6.39 2.75
C GLY A 50 -0.48 -7.62 2.46
N PRO A 51 -1.08 -8.69 1.91
CA PRO A 51 -2.47 -8.78 1.47
C PRO A 51 -3.46 -8.97 2.62
N PHE A 52 -4.67 -8.44 2.43
CA PHE A 52 -5.79 -8.65 3.36
C PHE A 52 -6.81 -9.58 2.72
N GLU A 53 -7.51 -10.35 3.55
CA GLU A 53 -8.47 -11.34 3.07
C GLU A 53 -9.80 -10.73 2.64
N ASN A 54 -10.16 -9.59 3.21
CA ASN A 54 -11.46 -8.97 2.95
C ASN A 54 -11.39 -7.46 3.08
N ARG A 55 -12.49 -6.81 2.67
CA ARG A 55 -12.59 -5.35 2.71
C ARG A 55 -12.59 -4.78 4.11
N SER A 56 -13.11 -5.51 5.08
CA SER A 56 -13.16 -5.05 6.47
C SER A 56 -11.76 -4.83 7.01
N GLN A 57 -10.86 -5.79 6.80
CA GLN A 57 -9.46 -5.67 7.19
C GLN A 57 -8.77 -4.53 6.45
N THR A 58 -9.07 -4.39 5.15
CA THR A 58 -8.50 -3.33 4.33
C THR A 58 -8.94 -1.96 4.82
N ASN A 59 -10.22 -1.81 5.16
CA ASN A 59 -10.76 -0.54 5.68
C ASN A 59 -10.13 -0.17 7.02
N ASN A 60 -9.88 -1.13 7.89
CA ASN A 60 -9.19 -0.90 9.16
C ASN A 60 -7.77 -0.37 8.91
N ALA A 61 -7.07 -0.97 7.98
CA ALA A 61 -5.73 -0.51 7.60
C ALA A 61 -5.77 0.91 7.02
N ARG A 62 -6.75 1.18 6.15
CA ARG A 62 -6.93 2.51 5.56
C ARG A 62 -7.18 3.58 6.62
N GLU A 63 -7.99 3.29 7.63
CA GLU A 63 -8.20 4.22 8.74
C GLU A 63 -6.92 4.52 9.50
N ASN A 64 -6.12 3.49 9.75
CA ASN A 64 -4.83 3.66 10.43
C ASN A 64 -3.88 4.52 9.59
N LEU A 65 -3.86 4.33 8.27
CA LEU A 65 -3.06 5.15 7.37
C LEU A 65 -3.48 6.61 7.41
N ARG A 66 -4.79 6.88 7.47
CA ARG A 66 -5.31 8.26 7.59
C ARG A 66 -4.84 8.92 8.87
N ARG A 67 -4.82 8.19 9.97
CA ARG A 67 -4.34 8.70 11.27
C ARG A 67 -2.86 9.06 11.22
N LEU A 68 -2.11 8.42 10.33
CA LEU A 68 -0.69 8.69 10.14
C LEU A 68 -0.44 9.77 9.08
N ASN A 69 -1.50 10.40 8.56
CA ASN A 69 -1.44 11.38 7.49
C ASN A 69 -0.84 10.81 6.19
N MET A 70 -1.10 9.55 5.94
CA MET A 70 -0.71 8.86 4.72
C MET A 70 -1.91 8.70 3.78
N ASP A 71 -1.65 8.41 2.51
CA ASP A 71 -2.71 8.05 1.58
C ASP A 71 -3.39 6.76 2.04
N SER A 72 -4.65 6.59 1.67
CA SER A 72 -5.43 5.42 2.11
C SER A 72 -6.29 4.89 0.97
N LEU A 73 -5.65 4.54 -0.14
CA LEU A 73 -6.35 4.03 -1.32
C LEU A 73 -6.49 2.53 -1.26
N GLU A 74 -7.66 2.03 -1.68
CA GLU A 74 -7.88 0.60 -1.78
C GLU A 74 -7.32 0.09 -3.11
N LYS A 75 -6.62 -1.04 -3.05
CA LYS A 75 -6.10 -1.72 -4.23
C LYS A 75 -6.48 -3.19 -4.17
N ARG A 76 -6.98 -3.74 -5.26
CA ARG A 76 -7.39 -5.14 -5.34
C ARG A 76 -6.67 -5.83 -6.48
N SER A 77 -6.18 -7.03 -6.23
CA SER A 77 -5.58 -7.88 -7.23
C SER A 77 -6.29 -9.22 -7.24
N CYS A 78 -6.82 -9.62 -8.39
CA CYS A 78 -7.55 -10.88 -8.53
C CYS A 78 -6.83 -11.78 -9.50
N LYS A 79 -6.77 -13.07 -9.17
CA LYS A 79 -6.19 -14.09 -10.02
C LYS A 79 -7.22 -15.17 -10.32
N LYS A 80 -7.25 -15.63 -11.55
CA LYS A 80 -8.05 -16.79 -11.92
C LYS A 80 -7.26 -18.06 -11.58
N ILE A 81 -7.99 -19.02 -11.03
CA ILE A 81 -7.43 -20.33 -10.77
C ILE A 81 -7.74 -21.26 -11.94
#